data_a0d821672c80cc3d8786815bc23a98b7
#
_entry.id   a0d821672c80cc3d8786815bc23a98b7
#
_cell.length_a   1.000
_cell.length_b   1.000
_cell.length_c   1.000
_cell.angle_alpha   90.00
_cell.angle_beta   90.00
_cell.angle_gamma   90.00
#
_symmetry.space_group_name_H-M   'P 1'
#
loop_
_entity.id
_entity.type
_entity.pdbx_description
1 polymer ?
#
loop_
_entity_poly.entity_id
_entity_poly.type
_entity_poly.pdbx_seq_one_letter_code
_entity_poly.pdbx_strand_id
1 'polypeptide(L)'
;PVTAPNYLMINCFWVSGQYKGQGHGYNLLQFVIEDAKKQQKNGLVTVVGTKKNHFMSDTKWLLQHGFEEVEKLPNGFSLLVMSFHENSAVPYFNDCVKSGECPDKQGMVAYYSNRCPYTDYYVNGVLRVLAQEINIPLKVIKLETREQAQNSPTPATIFSLFYNGKFVTTDLSICTESKFTKLLK
;
A
#
# COMPACT_ATOMS: atom_id res chain seq x y z
N PRO A 1 7.52 5.04 -1.31
CA PRO A 1 7.66 6.51 -1.49
C PRO A 1 7.25 7.26 -0.21
N VAL A 2 7.93 6.91 0.88
CA VAL A 2 7.81 7.54 2.20
C VAL A 2 9.21 7.81 2.73
N THR A 3 9.49 9.03 3.14
CA THR A 3 10.69 9.37 3.89
C THR A 3 10.40 9.23 5.37
N ALA A 4 11.02 8.25 6.02
CA ALA A 4 10.82 7.90 7.42
C ALA A 4 12.16 7.46 8.06
N PRO A 5 13.07 8.41 8.35
CA PRO A 5 14.40 8.10 8.83
C PRO A 5 14.33 7.40 10.18
N ASN A 6 14.91 6.19 10.22
CA ASN A 6 14.96 5.33 11.40
C ASN A 6 13.58 4.89 11.97
N TYR A 7 12.55 4.79 11.12
CA TYR A 7 11.28 4.14 11.46
C TYR A 7 11.20 2.72 10.88
N LEU A 8 10.45 1.85 11.54
CA LEU A 8 10.10 0.54 11.00
C LEU A 8 8.78 0.64 10.22
N MET A 9 8.76 0.21 8.95
CA MET A 9 7.58 0.24 8.10
C MET A 9 6.74 -1.03 8.26
N ILE A 10 5.48 -0.88 8.64
CA ILE A 10 4.49 -1.96 8.61
C ILE A 10 3.82 -1.94 7.23
N ASN A 11 3.99 -3.00 6.43
CA ASN A 11 3.40 -3.10 5.10
C ASN A 11 2.08 -3.87 5.09
N CYS A 12 2.03 -5.00 5.79
CA CYS A 12 0.86 -5.85 5.86
C CYS A 12 0.61 -6.25 7.32
N PHE A 13 -0.59 -5.95 7.80
CA PHE A 13 -1.01 -6.26 9.17
C PHE A 13 -2.39 -6.91 9.10
N TRP A 14 -2.44 -8.23 9.35
CA TRP A 14 -3.63 -9.01 9.10
C TRP A 14 -3.85 -10.11 10.14
N VAL A 15 -5.10 -10.21 10.64
CA VAL A 15 -5.58 -11.34 11.42
C VAL A 15 -6.73 -11.98 10.66
N SER A 16 -6.61 -13.27 10.33
CA SER A 16 -7.56 -14.01 9.51
C SER A 16 -8.86 -14.37 10.25
N GLY A 17 -9.98 -14.27 9.54
CA GLY A 17 -11.29 -14.86 9.76
C GLY A 17 -11.69 -15.14 11.21
N GLN A 18 -11.71 -16.39 11.56
CA GLN A 18 -12.13 -16.92 12.88
C GLN A 18 -11.24 -16.48 14.07
N TYR A 19 -10.03 -15.97 13.81
CA TYR A 19 -9.11 -15.49 14.85
C TYR A 19 -9.28 -14.00 15.17
N LYS A 20 -10.19 -13.31 14.51
CA LYS A 20 -10.52 -11.90 14.82
C LYS A 20 -11.23 -11.79 16.16
N GLY A 21 -11.03 -10.66 16.86
CA GLY A 21 -11.65 -10.39 18.15
C GLY A 21 -11.04 -11.13 19.35
N GLN A 22 -9.97 -11.90 19.16
CA GLN A 22 -9.30 -12.68 20.21
C GLN A 22 -7.99 -12.04 20.72
N GLY A 23 -7.76 -10.76 20.45
CA GLY A 23 -6.58 -10.04 20.92
C GLY A 23 -5.32 -10.23 20.07
N HIS A 24 -5.33 -11.11 19.05
CA HIS A 24 -4.14 -11.41 18.25
C HIS A 24 -3.57 -10.19 17.52
N GLY A 25 -4.42 -9.27 17.04
CA GLY A 25 -3.96 -8.02 16.43
C GLY A 25 -3.18 -7.16 17.41
N TYR A 26 -3.67 -7.02 18.63
CA TYR A 26 -2.98 -6.29 19.69
C TYR A 26 -1.62 -6.94 20.03
N ASN A 27 -1.59 -8.25 20.20
CA ASN A 27 -0.35 -8.97 20.52
C ASN A 27 0.68 -8.83 19.39
N LEU A 28 0.26 -8.92 18.12
CA LEU A 28 1.14 -8.67 16.98
C LEU A 28 1.71 -7.25 16.99
N LEU A 29 0.88 -6.24 17.29
CA LEU A 29 1.35 -4.87 17.37
C LEU A 29 2.36 -4.68 18.52
N GLN A 30 2.11 -5.25 19.71
CA GLN A 30 3.04 -5.19 20.82
C GLN A 30 4.39 -5.83 20.45
N PHE A 31 4.36 -6.98 19.78
CA PHE A 31 5.57 -7.65 19.30
C PHE A 31 6.37 -6.75 18.34
N VAL A 32 5.71 -6.09 17.39
CA VAL A 32 6.35 -5.16 16.45
C VAL A 32 6.92 -3.92 17.17
N ILE A 33 6.20 -3.39 18.18
CA ILE A 33 6.68 -2.28 19.01
C ILE A 33 7.97 -2.67 19.77
N GLU A 34 7.96 -3.83 20.40
CA GLU A 34 9.13 -4.33 21.13
C GLU A 34 10.32 -4.56 20.20
N ASP A 35 10.10 -5.16 19.04
CA ASP A 35 11.15 -5.40 18.04
C ASP A 35 11.72 -4.08 17.52
N ALA A 36 10.88 -3.10 17.20
CA ALA A 36 11.31 -1.77 16.76
C ALA A 36 12.15 -1.05 17.86
N LYS A 37 11.74 -1.15 19.13
CA LYS A 37 12.51 -0.60 20.26
C LYS A 37 13.88 -1.30 20.43
N LYS A 38 13.93 -2.64 20.31
CA LYS A 38 15.18 -3.40 20.33
C LYS A 38 16.14 -2.98 19.20
N GLN A 39 15.58 -2.62 18.04
CA GLN A 39 16.34 -2.09 16.90
C GLN A 39 16.64 -0.57 17.01
N GLN A 40 16.35 0.06 18.14
CA GLN A 40 16.52 1.50 18.37
C GLN A 40 15.86 2.38 17.29
N LYS A 41 14.66 1.97 16.83
CA LYS A 41 13.86 2.76 15.89
C LYS A 41 13.18 3.92 16.59
N ASN A 42 12.93 4.99 15.83
CA ASN A 42 12.19 6.17 16.31
C ASN A 42 10.68 5.89 16.46
N GLY A 43 10.19 4.83 15.84
CA GLY A 43 8.78 4.48 15.85
C GLY A 43 8.39 3.54 14.72
N LEU A 44 7.08 3.46 14.51
CA LEU A 44 6.45 2.68 13.44
C LEU A 44 5.78 3.64 12.44
N VAL A 45 5.79 3.27 11.16
CA VAL A 45 5.12 4.00 10.10
C VAL A 45 4.34 3.03 9.21
N THR A 46 3.19 3.44 8.71
CA THR A 46 2.41 2.63 7.76
C THR A 46 1.57 3.49 6.83
N VAL A 47 1.34 2.99 5.61
CA VAL A 47 0.43 3.59 4.65
C VAL A 47 -0.90 2.87 4.72
N VAL A 48 -1.98 3.63 4.84
CA VAL A 48 -3.36 3.11 4.92
C VAL A 48 -4.28 3.85 3.95
N GLY A 49 -5.47 3.30 3.72
CA GLY A 49 -6.51 4.03 2.99
C GLY A 49 -7.25 5.02 3.90
N THR A 50 -7.59 6.20 3.39
CA THR A 50 -8.50 7.15 4.09
C THR A 50 -9.90 6.57 4.27
N LYS A 51 -10.29 5.63 3.40
CA LYS A 51 -11.44 4.74 3.50
C LYS A 51 -10.93 3.31 3.53
N LYS A 52 -11.79 2.36 3.94
CA LYS A 52 -11.45 0.95 3.93
C LYS A 52 -11.08 0.50 2.51
N ASN A 53 -9.80 0.30 2.26
CA ASN A 53 -9.27 -0.25 1.02
C ASN A 53 -8.94 -1.74 1.20
N HIS A 54 -9.16 -2.51 0.15
CA HIS A 54 -8.79 -3.93 0.14
C HIS A 54 -7.27 -4.08 0.27
N PHE A 55 -6.84 -5.09 1.02
CA PHE A 55 -5.42 -5.42 1.27
C PHE A 55 -4.59 -4.33 1.96
N MET A 56 -5.24 -3.38 2.63
CA MET A 56 -4.59 -2.39 3.49
C MET A 56 -5.01 -2.60 4.95
N SER A 57 -4.15 -2.20 5.88
CA SER A 57 -4.42 -2.28 7.32
C SER A 57 -5.61 -1.40 7.70
N ASP A 58 -6.32 -1.76 8.76
CA ASP A 58 -7.49 -1.02 9.25
C ASP A 58 -7.05 0.28 9.91
N THR A 59 -7.32 1.41 9.25
CA THR A 59 -6.97 2.75 9.70
C THR A 59 -7.55 3.08 11.08
N LYS A 60 -8.85 2.79 11.28
CA LYS A 60 -9.53 3.09 12.53
C LYS A 60 -8.92 2.32 13.70
N TRP A 61 -8.62 1.04 13.48
CA TRP A 61 -8.00 0.20 14.49
C TRP A 61 -6.61 0.72 14.87
N LEU A 62 -5.78 1.09 13.90
CA LEU A 62 -4.43 1.63 14.15
C LEU A 62 -4.48 2.97 14.92
N LEU A 63 -5.37 3.88 14.55
CA LEU A 63 -5.58 5.13 15.28
C LEU A 63 -5.99 4.90 16.73
N GLN A 64 -6.82 3.89 17.01
CA GLN A 64 -7.22 3.51 18.37
C GLN A 64 -6.07 2.87 19.18
N HIS A 65 -4.99 2.45 18.51
CA HIS A 65 -3.84 1.78 19.13
C HIS A 65 -2.55 2.62 19.07
N GLY A 66 -2.68 3.94 19.08
CA GLY A 66 -1.57 4.87 19.28
C GLY A 66 -0.86 5.35 18.01
N PHE A 67 -1.42 5.09 16.84
CA PHE A 67 -0.98 5.77 15.62
C PHE A 67 -1.68 7.12 15.46
N GLU A 68 -1.00 8.05 14.80
CA GLU A 68 -1.51 9.36 14.41
C GLU A 68 -1.40 9.54 12.89
N GLU A 69 -2.38 10.23 12.29
CA GLU A 69 -2.33 10.61 10.88
C GLU A 69 -1.45 11.85 10.74
N VAL A 70 -0.30 11.72 10.07
CA VAL A 70 0.66 12.83 9.89
C VAL A 70 0.56 13.46 8.51
N GLU A 71 0.10 12.73 7.51
CA GLU A 71 -0.09 13.26 6.16
C GLU A 71 -1.20 12.48 5.43
N LYS A 72 -1.94 13.18 4.55
CA LYS A 72 -3.03 12.64 3.75
C LYS A 72 -2.89 13.07 2.29
N LEU A 73 -3.06 12.12 1.37
CA LEU A 73 -3.04 12.37 -0.06
C LEU A 73 -4.46 12.52 -0.64
N PRO A 74 -4.65 13.35 -1.69
CA PRO A 74 -5.94 13.52 -2.34
C PRO A 74 -6.50 12.22 -2.94
N ASN A 75 -5.63 11.30 -3.36
CA ASN A 75 -5.99 10.01 -3.96
C ASN A 75 -6.36 8.91 -2.95
N GLY A 76 -6.61 9.28 -1.69
CA GLY A 76 -7.22 8.39 -0.70
C GLY A 76 -6.24 7.57 0.12
N PHE A 77 -4.98 7.98 0.24
CA PHE A 77 -4.00 7.39 1.15
C PHE A 77 -3.70 8.30 2.32
N SER A 78 -3.42 7.71 3.48
CA SER A 78 -2.92 8.40 4.68
C SER A 78 -1.64 7.74 5.17
N LEU A 79 -0.75 8.55 5.73
CA LEU A 79 0.45 8.11 6.42
C LEU A 79 0.18 8.14 7.92
N LEU A 80 0.24 6.97 8.55
CA LEU A 80 0.10 6.84 9.99
C LEU A 80 1.45 6.57 10.64
N VAL A 81 1.68 7.19 11.77
CA VAL A 81 2.94 7.11 12.54
C VAL A 81 2.64 6.83 14.01
N MET A 82 3.43 5.98 14.62
CA MET A 82 3.54 5.84 16.06
C MET A 82 4.98 6.21 16.45
N SER A 83 5.19 7.40 16.99
CA SER A 83 6.51 7.85 17.46
C SER A 83 6.80 7.34 18.87
N PHE A 84 8.04 6.91 19.12
CA PHE A 84 8.50 6.51 20.45
C PHE A 84 9.20 7.66 21.21
N HIS A 85 9.57 8.73 20.51
CA HIS A 85 10.29 9.88 21.06
C HIS A 85 9.69 11.18 20.49
N GLU A 86 9.44 12.16 21.33
CA GLU A 86 8.81 13.44 20.97
C GLU A 86 9.58 14.25 19.91
N ASN A 87 10.92 14.15 19.90
CA ASN A 87 11.78 14.91 18.98
C ASN A 87 12.16 14.13 17.71
N SER A 88 11.48 13.04 17.37
CA SER A 88 11.77 12.31 16.16
C SER A 88 11.31 13.07 14.92
N ALA A 89 12.09 13.00 13.84
CA ALA A 89 11.68 13.56 12.55
C ALA A 89 10.34 12.93 12.10
N VAL A 90 9.38 13.79 11.76
CA VAL A 90 8.05 13.32 11.31
C VAL A 90 8.17 12.73 9.91
N PRO A 91 7.74 11.47 9.68
CA PRO A 91 7.67 10.88 8.36
C PRO A 91 6.73 11.63 7.41
N TYR A 92 7.03 11.60 6.11
CA TYR A 92 6.22 12.23 5.09
C TYR A 92 6.23 11.47 3.77
N PHE A 93 5.24 11.71 2.91
CA PHE A 93 5.19 11.19 1.56
C PHE A 93 6.16 11.92 0.62
N ASN A 94 6.86 11.17 -0.22
CA ASN A 94 7.69 11.73 -1.28
C ASN A 94 6.83 12.44 -2.34
N ASP A 95 7.39 13.42 -3.04
CA ASP A 95 6.65 14.22 -4.02
C ASP A 95 6.08 13.38 -5.18
N CYS A 96 6.73 12.27 -5.53
CA CYS A 96 6.29 11.38 -6.61
C CYS A 96 4.88 10.80 -6.44
N VAL A 97 4.32 10.76 -5.22
CA VAL A 97 2.95 10.26 -4.97
C VAL A 97 1.90 11.34 -4.80
N LYS A 98 2.30 12.61 -4.70
CA LYS A 98 1.39 13.71 -4.36
C LYS A 98 0.36 14.03 -5.46
N SER A 99 0.72 13.81 -6.72
CA SER A 99 -0.20 14.02 -7.84
C SER A 99 -1.31 12.97 -7.92
N GLY A 100 -1.09 11.76 -7.39
CA GLY A 100 -1.99 10.61 -7.56
C GLY A 100 -2.04 10.06 -8.98
N GLU A 101 -1.09 10.45 -9.84
CA GLU A 101 -1.02 10.06 -11.25
C GLU A 101 0.29 9.36 -11.57
N CYS A 102 0.27 8.43 -12.54
CA CYS A 102 1.48 7.85 -13.08
C CYS A 102 1.94 8.58 -14.37
N PRO A 103 3.23 8.45 -14.76
CA PRO A 103 3.75 9.10 -15.95
C PRO A 103 3.07 8.67 -17.25
N ASP A 104 2.73 7.38 -17.39
CA ASP A 104 2.09 6.84 -18.58
C ASP A 104 0.60 7.22 -18.61
N LYS A 105 0.19 8.00 -19.61
CA LYS A 105 -1.16 8.57 -19.72
C LYS A 105 -2.09 7.78 -20.65
N GLN A 106 -1.67 6.63 -21.14
CA GLN A 106 -2.47 5.79 -22.04
C GLN A 106 -2.52 4.34 -21.57
N GLY A 107 -3.73 3.75 -21.61
CA GLY A 107 -3.95 2.36 -21.22
C GLY A 107 -3.81 2.12 -19.72
N MET A 108 -3.53 0.87 -19.38
CA MET A 108 -3.35 0.43 -17.99
C MET A 108 -1.87 0.35 -17.63
N VAL A 109 -1.56 0.71 -16.39
CA VAL A 109 -0.22 0.53 -15.80
C VAL A 109 -0.39 -0.13 -14.43
N ALA A 110 0.24 -1.29 -14.27
CA ALA A 110 0.28 -2.00 -13.01
C ALA A 110 1.67 -1.88 -12.37
N TYR A 111 1.74 -1.30 -11.18
CA TYR A 111 2.94 -1.33 -10.34
C TYR A 111 2.76 -2.43 -9.30
N TYR A 112 3.78 -3.27 -9.10
CA TYR A 112 3.71 -4.32 -8.09
C TYR A 112 5.09 -4.69 -7.55
N SER A 113 5.11 -5.40 -6.43
CA SER A 113 6.32 -6.00 -5.84
C SER A 113 6.06 -7.40 -5.32
N ASN A 114 7.13 -8.19 -5.12
CA ASN A 114 7.03 -9.55 -4.56
C ASN A 114 6.83 -9.59 -3.03
N ARG A 115 6.40 -8.49 -2.41
CA ARG A 115 6.07 -8.47 -0.97
C ARG A 115 4.82 -9.29 -0.63
N CYS A 116 3.95 -9.51 -1.60
CA CYS A 116 2.83 -10.44 -1.48
C CYS A 116 3.06 -11.61 -2.45
N PRO A 117 2.98 -12.87 -2.02
CA PRO A 117 3.26 -14.04 -2.87
C PRO A 117 2.26 -14.19 -4.03
N TYR A 118 1.12 -13.52 -3.95
CA TYR A 118 0.06 -13.62 -4.97
C TYR A 118 0.20 -12.61 -6.10
N THR A 119 0.94 -11.49 -5.91
CA THR A 119 0.94 -10.38 -6.87
C THR A 119 1.47 -10.76 -8.23
N ASP A 120 2.56 -11.53 -8.29
CA ASP A 120 3.17 -11.93 -9.56
C ASP A 120 2.21 -12.80 -10.40
N TYR A 121 1.58 -13.77 -9.78
CA TYR A 121 0.57 -14.63 -10.42
C TYR A 121 -0.60 -13.83 -11.01
N TYR A 122 -1.20 -12.95 -10.20
CA TYR A 122 -2.36 -12.17 -10.65
C TYR A 122 -2.01 -11.13 -11.69
N VAL A 123 -0.86 -10.46 -11.57
CA VAL A 123 -0.47 -9.41 -12.51
C VAL A 123 0.00 -9.99 -13.84
N ASN A 124 0.90 -10.97 -13.81
CA ASN A 124 1.48 -11.52 -15.04
C ASN A 124 0.63 -12.62 -15.69
N GLY A 125 -0.15 -13.36 -14.92
CA GLY A 125 -1.08 -14.37 -15.42
C GLY A 125 -2.43 -13.76 -15.77
N VAL A 126 -3.19 -13.33 -14.78
CA VAL A 126 -4.61 -13.00 -14.95
C VAL A 126 -4.83 -11.62 -15.57
N LEU A 127 -4.18 -10.57 -15.04
CA LEU A 127 -4.39 -9.19 -15.51
C LEU A 127 -3.97 -9.00 -16.97
N ARG A 128 -2.89 -9.68 -17.41
CA ARG A 128 -2.45 -9.62 -18.82
C ARG A 128 -3.48 -10.22 -19.76
N VAL A 129 -4.06 -11.36 -19.41
CA VAL A 129 -5.10 -12.02 -20.21
C VAL A 129 -6.33 -11.11 -20.32
N LEU A 130 -6.82 -10.59 -19.20
CA LEU A 130 -7.97 -9.69 -19.18
C LEU A 130 -7.74 -8.41 -20.00
N ALA A 131 -6.55 -7.83 -19.93
CA ALA A 131 -6.19 -6.66 -20.71
C ALA A 131 -6.22 -6.93 -22.22
N GLN A 132 -5.75 -8.12 -22.66
CA GLN A 132 -5.81 -8.55 -24.05
C GLN A 132 -7.25 -8.78 -24.53
N GLU A 133 -8.08 -9.44 -23.72
CA GLU A 133 -9.49 -9.72 -24.05
C GLU A 133 -10.31 -8.44 -24.27
N ILE A 134 -10.04 -7.39 -23.51
CA ILE A 134 -10.72 -6.09 -23.67
C ILE A 134 -9.99 -5.12 -24.60
N ASN A 135 -8.88 -5.56 -25.20
CA ASN A 135 -8.05 -4.77 -26.14
C ASN A 135 -7.56 -3.43 -25.56
N ILE A 136 -7.13 -3.44 -24.28
CA ILE A 136 -6.52 -2.28 -23.62
C ILE A 136 -5.03 -2.55 -23.40
N PRO A 137 -4.10 -1.67 -23.85
CA PRO A 137 -2.68 -1.82 -23.58
C PRO A 137 -2.39 -1.88 -22.08
N LEU A 138 -1.58 -2.86 -21.65
CA LEU A 138 -1.13 -3.01 -20.26
C LEU A 138 0.39 -2.94 -20.17
N LYS A 139 0.89 -1.97 -19.42
CA LYS A 139 2.28 -1.90 -18.99
C LYS A 139 2.39 -2.43 -17.55
N VAL A 140 3.32 -3.35 -17.32
CA VAL A 140 3.59 -3.93 -16.01
C VAL A 140 4.96 -3.49 -15.55
N ILE A 141 5.03 -2.90 -14.35
CA ILE A 141 6.25 -2.38 -13.74
C ILE A 141 6.44 -3.07 -12.39
N LYS A 142 7.44 -3.93 -12.31
CA LYS A 142 7.84 -4.60 -11.08
C LYS A 142 8.81 -3.72 -10.30
N LEU A 143 8.51 -3.48 -9.04
CA LEU A 143 9.36 -2.72 -8.12
C LEU A 143 10.32 -3.69 -7.42
N GLU A 144 11.54 -3.80 -7.93
CA GLU A 144 12.54 -4.78 -7.49
C GLU A 144 13.54 -4.20 -6.50
N THR A 145 13.74 -2.89 -6.52
CA THR A 145 14.70 -2.21 -5.66
C THR A 145 14.01 -1.20 -4.73
N ARG A 146 14.70 -0.84 -3.64
CA ARG A 146 14.27 0.23 -2.74
C ARG A 146 14.09 1.54 -3.49
N GLU A 147 15.01 1.86 -4.40
CA GLU A 147 14.96 3.10 -5.17
C GLU A 147 13.72 3.15 -6.08
N GLN A 148 13.41 2.07 -6.80
CA GLN A 148 12.19 1.98 -7.60
C GLN A 148 10.93 2.13 -6.74
N ALA A 149 10.89 1.50 -5.55
CA ALA A 149 9.77 1.63 -4.64
C ALA A 149 9.65 3.06 -4.09
N GLN A 150 10.75 3.74 -3.79
CA GLN A 150 10.76 5.11 -3.28
C GLN A 150 10.36 6.15 -4.33
N ASN A 151 10.57 5.86 -5.62
CA ASN A 151 10.18 6.71 -6.75
C ASN A 151 8.88 6.27 -7.44
N SER A 152 8.16 5.29 -6.88
CA SER A 152 6.87 4.84 -7.40
C SER A 152 5.81 5.96 -7.30
N PRO A 153 4.93 6.12 -8.30
CA PRO A 153 3.86 7.14 -8.29
C PRO A 153 2.71 6.80 -7.32
N THR A 154 2.84 5.71 -6.56
CA THR A 154 1.85 5.24 -5.60
C THR A 154 2.52 4.83 -4.29
N PRO A 155 1.94 5.17 -3.12
CA PRO A 155 2.44 4.68 -1.86
C PRO A 155 2.08 3.20 -1.61
N ALA A 156 1.14 2.63 -2.37
CA ALA A 156 0.76 1.22 -2.29
C ALA A 156 1.65 0.35 -3.20
N THR A 157 2.89 0.13 -2.78
CA THR A 157 3.94 -0.56 -3.57
C THR A 157 3.79 -2.08 -3.66
N ILE A 158 2.82 -2.69 -2.97
CA ILE A 158 2.51 -4.11 -3.12
C ILE A 158 1.81 -4.34 -4.46
N PHE A 159 0.74 -3.60 -4.72
CA PHE A 159 0.02 -3.57 -5.99
C PHE A 159 -0.74 -2.24 -6.14
N SER A 160 -0.69 -1.66 -7.32
CA SER A 160 -1.50 -0.52 -7.73
C SER A 160 -1.77 -0.57 -9.21
N LEU A 161 -3.03 -0.30 -9.59
CA LEU A 161 -3.45 -0.20 -10.98
C LEU A 161 -3.79 1.26 -11.29
N PHE A 162 -3.27 1.72 -12.44
CA PHE A 162 -3.61 3.01 -13.05
C PHE A 162 -4.30 2.77 -14.39
N TYR A 163 -5.19 3.67 -14.77
CA TYR A 163 -5.81 3.71 -16.08
C TYR A 163 -5.77 5.14 -16.63
N ASN A 164 -5.21 5.31 -17.82
CA ASN A 164 -4.99 6.61 -18.46
C ASN A 164 -4.30 7.63 -17.52
N GLY A 165 -3.32 7.16 -16.78
CA GLY A 165 -2.52 7.94 -15.84
C GLY A 165 -3.13 8.15 -14.46
N LYS A 166 -4.40 7.82 -14.23
CA LYS A 166 -5.09 8.01 -12.96
C LYS A 166 -5.08 6.73 -12.11
N PHE A 167 -4.88 6.89 -10.81
CA PHE A 167 -4.97 5.78 -9.86
C PHE A 167 -6.39 5.19 -9.85
N VAL A 168 -6.46 3.86 -9.89
CA VAL A 168 -7.72 3.10 -9.93
C VAL A 168 -7.91 2.32 -8.62
N THR A 169 -6.98 1.45 -8.26
CA THR A 169 -7.16 0.55 -7.13
C THR A 169 -5.86 -0.10 -6.63
N THR A 170 -5.88 -0.55 -5.38
CA THR A 170 -4.90 -1.48 -4.79
C THR A 170 -5.46 -2.90 -4.66
N ASP A 171 -6.71 -3.13 -5.04
CA ASP A 171 -7.38 -4.41 -4.89
C ASP A 171 -6.92 -5.40 -5.96
N LEU A 172 -6.07 -6.34 -5.57
CA LEU A 172 -5.57 -7.39 -6.46
C LEU A 172 -6.70 -8.31 -6.95
N SER A 173 -7.83 -8.42 -6.21
CA SER A 173 -8.97 -9.23 -6.60
C SER A 173 -9.73 -8.68 -7.83
N ILE A 174 -9.39 -7.46 -8.27
CA ILE A 174 -9.90 -6.88 -9.50
C ILE A 174 -9.45 -7.66 -10.73
N CYS A 175 -8.34 -8.37 -10.62
CA CYS A 175 -7.87 -9.28 -11.67
C CYS A 175 -8.82 -10.48 -11.89
N THR A 176 -10.05 -10.45 -11.32
CA THR A 176 -11.10 -11.40 -11.66
C THR A 176 -12.08 -10.77 -12.64
N GLU A 177 -12.46 -11.52 -13.68
CA GLU A 177 -13.26 -11.09 -14.83
C GLU A 177 -14.50 -10.24 -14.48
N SER A 178 -15.26 -10.66 -13.46
CA SER A 178 -16.50 -10.00 -13.05
C SER A 178 -16.33 -8.61 -12.41
N LYS A 179 -15.15 -8.30 -11.87
CA LYS A 179 -14.86 -7.01 -11.24
C LYS A 179 -14.16 -6.04 -12.19
N PHE A 180 -13.37 -6.57 -13.11
CA PHE A 180 -12.56 -5.79 -14.03
C PHE A 180 -13.40 -4.96 -15.01
N THR A 181 -14.41 -5.55 -15.63
CA THR A 181 -15.33 -4.87 -16.55
C THR A 181 -16.16 -3.77 -15.90
N LYS A 182 -16.41 -3.85 -14.59
CA LYS A 182 -17.13 -2.80 -13.84
C LYS A 182 -16.28 -1.57 -13.54
N LEU A 183 -14.98 -1.70 -13.59
CA LEU A 183 -14.03 -0.67 -13.18
C LEU A 183 -13.70 0.30 -14.30
N LEU A 184 -13.89 -0.12 -15.55
CA LEU A 184 -13.59 0.66 -16.76
C LEU A 184 -14.83 1.39 -17.33
N LYS A 185 -16.01 1.17 -16.71
CA LYS A 185 -17.24 1.92 -16.99
C LYS A 185 -17.36 3.14 -16.06
#